data_2ee1c5d041d297bd3b35cc34afd14374
#
_entry.id   2ee1c5d041d297bd3b35cc34afd14374
#
_cell.length_a   1.000
_cell.length_b   1.000
_cell.length_c   1.000
_cell.angle_alpha   90.00
_cell.angle_beta   90.00
_cell.angle_gamma   90.00
#
_symmetry.space_group_name_H-M   'P 1'
#
loop_
_entity.id
_entity.type
_entity.pdbx_description
1 polymer ?
#
loop_
_entity_poly.entity_id
_entity_poly.type
_entity_poly.pdbx_seq_one_letter_code
_entity_poly.pdbx_strand_id
1 'polypeptide(L)'
;MTTHNKYIAAAVAALFLLIYLSLYSVRETEFALVTQFGRPVRTVADAGLHVKLPFQSILWFDKRLRIYNPRPSEFLTRDKKNLVIENYVAWRIEDPDRFVQSVGDTSAAEMRLHDIIWSGLSAALGTENLDSLVSASADKVRATSMLDLLTASADRAALSQYGIRVADVRIKRLNLPEQNKQSVFARMRAERERIAMQYRAEGEEQALTIRANADREKEEILSAAYKEAEKTRGQGDAEATRIYGQAYSKNPQFYKLLRTLESYKKVLDDKTTIILNSDSELLKVLTQGEAGAK
;
A
#
# COMPACT_ATOMS: atom_id res chain seq x y z
N MET A 1 -89.01 -3.81 -31.53
CA MET A 1 -87.73 -4.56 -31.36
C MET A 1 -88.09 -5.93 -30.79
N THR A 2 -88.00 -6.95 -31.59
CA THR A 2 -88.43 -8.31 -31.24
C THR A 2 -87.49 -8.83 -30.05
N THR A 3 -88.07 -9.61 -29.17
CA THR A 3 -87.35 -10.21 -27.99
C THR A 3 -86.05 -10.91 -28.40
N HIS A 4 -85.99 -11.47 -29.58
CA HIS A 4 -84.86 -12.12 -30.20
C HIS A 4 -83.64 -11.14 -30.39
N ASN A 5 -83.89 -9.90 -30.86
CA ASN A 5 -82.83 -8.89 -31.03
C ASN A 5 -82.22 -8.43 -29.68
N LYS A 6 -82.98 -8.43 -28.59
CA LYS A 6 -82.49 -8.13 -27.24
C LYS A 6 -81.54 -9.21 -26.74
N TYR A 7 -81.81 -10.50 -26.97
CA TYR A 7 -80.92 -11.60 -26.60
C TYR A 7 -79.66 -11.60 -27.44
N ILE A 8 -79.72 -11.28 -28.74
CA ILE A 8 -78.54 -11.16 -29.59
C ILE A 8 -77.67 -9.99 -29.10
N ALA A 9 -78.25 -8.83 -28.82
CA ALA A 9 -77.54 -7.68 -28.31
C ALA A 9 -76.86 -7.98 -26.91
N ALA A 10 -77.59 -8.68 -26.04
CA ALA A 10 -77.04 -9.11 -24.76
C ALA A 10 -75.88 -10.11 -24.90
N ALA A 11 -76.00 -11.09 -25.85
CA ALA A 11 -74.92 -12.03 -26.12
C ALA A 11 -73.69 -11.37 -26.72
N VAL A 12 -73.82 -10.41 -27.61
CA VAL A 12 -72.71 -9.60 -28.16
C VAL A 12 -72.05 -8.76 -27.08
N ALA A 13 -72.87 -8.10 -26.24
CA ALA A 13 -72.32 -7.32 -25.10
C ALA A 13 -71.59 -8.20 -24.11
N ALA A 14 -72.09 -9.38 -23.79
CA ALA A 14 -71.40 -10.35 -22.92
C ALA A 14 -70.07 -10.84 -23.53
N LEU A 15 -70.05 -11.08 -24.85
CA LEU A 15 -68.82 -11.44 -25.56
C LEU A 15 -67.78 -10.33 -25.52
N PHE A 16 -68.17 -9.09 -25.76
CA PHE A 16 -67.32 -7.93 -25.68
C PHE A 16 -66.76 -7.75 -24.21
N LEU A 17 -67.62 -7.94 -23.23
CA LEU A 17 -67.22 -7.90 -21.84
C LEU A 17 -66.17 -8.99 -21.48
N LEU A 18 -66.35 -10.21 -21.96
CA LEU A 18 -65.41 -11.30 -21.79
C LEU A 18 -64.11 -11.01 -22.50
N ILE A 19 -64.12 -10.48 -23.70
CA ILE A 19 -62.92 -10.07 -24.43
C ILE A 19 -62.18 -8.96 -23.62
N TYR A 20 -62.92 -7.96 -23.18
CA TYR A 20 -62.34 -6.85 -22.38
C TYR A 20 -61.69 -7.35 -21.06
N LEU A 21 -62.33 -8.25 -20.33
CA LEU A 21 -61.83 -8.86 -19.10
C LEU A 21 -60.62 -9.79 -19.33
N SER A 22 -60.46 -10.29 -20.56
CA SER A 22 -59.40 -11.23 -20.92
C SER A 22 -58.15 -10.54 -21.44
N LEU A 23 -58.20 -9.27 -21.83
CA LEU A 23 -57.06 -8.53 -22.36
C LEU A 23 -56.33 -7.79 -21.25
N TYR A 24 -54.97 -7.84 -21.27
CA TYR A 24 -54.12 -7.05 -20.41
C TYR A 24 -52.83 -6.65 -21.13
N SER A 25 -52.22 -5.55 -20.74
CA SER A 25 -50.97 -5.04 -21.32
C SER A 25 -49.85 -5.13 -20.32
N VAL A 26 -48.69 -5.68 -20.73
CA VAL A 26 -47.45 -5.78 -19.95
C VAL A 26 -46.51 -4.69 -20.40
N ARG A 27 -45.96 -3.96 -19.45
CA ARG A 27 -44.91 -2.95 -19.68
C ARG A 27 -43.56 -3.62 -19.78
N GLU A 28 -42.61 -2.99 -20.50
CA GLU A 28 -41.22 -3.46 -20.59
C GLU A 28 -40.54 -3.57 -19.24
N THR A 29 -40.94 -2.75 -18.28
CA THR A 29 -40.38 -2.67 -16.94
C THR A 29 -40.95 -3.65 -15.92
N GLU A 30 -41.94 -4.49 -16.35
CA GLU A 30 -42.72 -5.33 -15.43
C GLU A 30 -42.79 -6.77 -15.93
N PHE A 31 -42.89 -7.69 -14.99
CA PHE A 31 -43.34 -9.05 -15.23
C PHE A 31 -44.83 -9.15 -14.87
N ALA A 32 -45.59 -9.87 -15.67
CA ALA A 32 -46.95 -10.27 -15.33
C ALA A 32 -46.96 -11.76 -14.96
N LEU A 33 -47.16 -12.05 -13.68
CA LEU A 33 -47.36 -13.41 -13.21
C LEU A 33 -48.84 -13.70 -13.18
N VAL A 34 -49.29 -14.53 -14.12
CA VAL A 34 -50.70 -14.98 -14.20
C VAL A 34 -50.94 -16.09 -13.19
N THR A 35 -51.89 -15.86 -12.30
CA THR A 35 -52.25 -16.82 -11.25
C THR A 35 -53.69 -17.29 -11.45
N GLN A 36 -53.93 -18.52 -11.07
CA GLN A 36 -55.26 -19.14 -11.07
C GLN A 36 -55.54 -19.69 -9.67
N PHE A 37 -56.56 -19.15 -9.01
CA PHE A 37 -56.90 -19.49 -7.64
C PHE A 37 -55.66 -19.40 -6.66
N GLY A 38 -54.86 -18.40 -6.88
CA GLY A 38 -53.65 -18.17 -6.06
C GLY A 38 -52.39 -18.97 -6.45
N ARG A 39 -52.50 -19.88 -7.44
CA ARG A 39 -51.36 -20.67 -7.93
C ARG A 39 -50.75 -20.01 -9.16
N PRO A 40 -49.45 -19.83 -9.27
CA PRO A 40 -48.79 -19.37 -10.47
C PRO A 40 -49.02 -20.36 -11.61
N VAL A 41 -49.39 -19.85 -12.78
CA VAL A 41 -49.63 -20.66 -13.99
C VAL A 41 -48.62 -20.34 -15.08
N ARG A 42 -48.30 -19.05 -15.24
CA ARG A 42 -47.43 -18.61 -16.32
C ARG A 42 -46.83 -17.22 -15.97
N THR A 43 -45.56 -17.05 -16.25
CA THR A 43 -44.88 -15.75 -16.22
C THR A 43 -44.83 -15.18 -17.64
N VAL A 44 -45.18 -13.91 -17.78
CA VAL A 44 -45.09 -13.16 -19.05
C VAL A 44 -44.05 -12.06 -18.84
N ALA A 45 -42.98 -12.15 -19.61
CA ALA A 45 -41.84 -11.21 -19.55
C ALA A 45 -41.87 -10.21 -20.72
N ASP A 46 -42.52 -10.56 -21.81
CA ASP A 46 -42.56 -9.76 -23.03
C ASP A 46 -43.57 -8.62 -22.90
N ALA A 47 -43.16 -7.42 -23.29
CA ALA A 47 -44.05 -6.27 -23.35
C ALA A 47 -45.07 -6.40 -24.46
N GLY A 48 -46.25 -5.91 -24.23
CA GLY A 48 -47.32 -5.92 -25.23
C GLY A 48 -48.67 -6.35 -24.67
N LEU A 49 -49.59 -6.62 -25.61
CA LEU A 49 -50.96 -7.05 -25.31
C LEU A 49 -51.01 -8.59 -25.19
N HIS A 50 -51.50 -9.06 -24.06
CA HIS A 50 -51.62 -10.49 -23.75
C HIS A 50 -53.06 -10.85 -23.36
N VAL A 51 -53.37 -12.14 -23.43
CA VAL A 51 -54.67 -12.67 -23.10
C VAL A 51 -54.60 -13.57 -21.85
N LYS A 52 -55.55 -13.39 -20.95
CA LYS A 52 -55.80 -14.26 -19.81
C LYS A 52 -57.21 -14.78 -19.77
N LEU A 53 -57.45 -15.82 -19.03
CA LEU A 53 -58.84 -16.26 -18.78
C LEU A 53 -59.51 -15.32 -17.76
N PRO A 54 -60.83 -15.09 -17.84
CA PRO A 54 -61.53 -14.14 -16.96
C PRO A 54 -61.41 -14.39 -15.48
N PHE A 55 -61.16 -15.64 -15.08
CA PHE A 55 -61.00 -16.05 -13.68
C PHE A 55 -59.55 -16.09 -13.22
N GLN A 56 -58.60 -15.68 -14.08
CA GLN A 56 -57.18 -15.55 -13.72
C GLN A 56 -56.90 -14.15 -13.21
N SER A 57 -56.04 -14.07 -12.18
CA SER A 57 -55.52 -12.83 -11.64
C SER A 57 -54.09 -12.60 -12.10
N ILE A 58 -53.65 -11.36 -12.05
CA ILE A 58 -52.28 -10.98 -12.45
C ILE A 58 -51.60 -10.32 -11.25
N LEU A 59 -50.40 -10.78 -10.96
CA LEU A 59 -49.48 -10.11 -10.04
C LEU A 59 -48.36 -9.44 -10.85
N TRP A 60 -48.12 -8.17 -10.57
CA TRP A 60 -47.15 -7.35 -11.27
C TRP A 60 -45.85 -7.26 -10.46
N PHE A 61 -44.72 -7.51 -11.11
CA PHE A 61 -43.38 -7.42 -10.51
C PHE A 61 -42.51 -6.53 -11.35
N ASP A 62 -41.74 -5.63 -10.69
CA ASP A 62 -40.82 -4.71 -11.34
C ASP A 62 -39.55 -5.45 -11.76
N LYS A 63 -39.14 -5.36 -13.03
CA LYS A 63 -37.88 -5.92 -13.57
C LYS A 63 -36.68 -5.05 -13.29
N ARG A 64 -36.88 -3.78 -12.93
CA ARG A 64 -35.81 -2.81 -12.78
C ARG A 64 -34.92 -3.16 -11.63
N LEU A 65 -33.64 -2.74 -11.74
CA LEU A 65 -32.68 -2.86 -10.68
C LEU A 65 -33.09 -1.96 -9.49
N ARG A 66 -33.11 -2.54 -8.31
CA ARG A 66 -33.41 -1.88 -7.03
C ARG A 66 -32.20 -1.82 -6.19
N ILE A 67 -32.09 -0.81 -5.32
CA ILE A 67 -31.02 -0.69 -4.34
C ILE A 67 -31.63 -0.90 -2.96
N TYR A 68 -31.16 -1.93 -2.29
CA TYR A 68 -31.44 -2.18 -0.89
C TYR A 68 -30.28 -1.65 -0.02
N ASN A 69 -30.60 -0.85 0.97
CA ASN A 69 -29.65 -0.31 1.95
C ASN A 69 -29.99 -0.88 3.33
N PRO A 70 -29.36 -1.97 3.75
CA PRO A 70 -29.55 -2.49 5.09
C PRO A 70 -29.06 -1.51 6.15
N ARG A 71 -29.55 -1.68 7.38
CA ARG A 71 -29.03 -0.90 8.52
C ARG A 71 -27.56 -1.24 8.75
N PRO A 72 -26.75 -0.25 9.20
CA PRO A 72 -25.36 -0.50 9.57
C PRO A 72 -25.26 -1.66 10.56
N SER A 73 -24.36 -2.58 10.29
CA SER A 73 -24.16 -3.77 11.11
C SER A 73 -22.72 -3.88 11.58
N GLU A 74 -22.53 -4.49 12.75
CA GLU A 74 -21.20 -4.72 13.31
C GLU A 74 -20.65 -6.06 12.81
N PHE A 75 -19.36 -6.05 12.44
CA PHE A 75 -18.62 -7.22 11.99
C PHE A 75 -17.29 -7.31 12.72
N LEU A 76 -16.81 -8.52 12.92
CA LEU A 76 -15.53 -8.79 13.54
C LEU A 76 -14.51 -9.20 12.48
N THR A 77 -13.35 -8.52 12.47
CA THR A 77 -12.22 -8.89 11.62
C THR A 77 -11.41 -10.04 12.22
N ARG A 78 -10.51 -10.62 11.42
CA ARG A 78 -9.57 -11.66 11.85
C ARG A 78 -8.75 -11.25 13.08
N ASP A 79 -8.31 -10.00 13.15
CA ASP A 79 -7.55 -9.43 14.27
C ASP A 79 -8.44 -8.93 15.42
N LYS A 80 -9.70 -9.44 15.49
CA LYS A 80 -10.67 -9.20 16.56
C LYS A 80 -11.01 -7.73 16.78
N LYS A 81 -11.05 -6.95 15.71
CA LYS A 81 -11.49 -5.55 15.73
C LYS A 81 -12.93 -5.47 15.23
N ASN A 82 -13.79 -4.78 15.97
CA ASN A 82 -15.17 -4.53 15.57
C ASN A 82 -15.22 -3.39 14.54
N LEU A 83 -15.95 -3.62 13.47
CA LEU A 83 -16.22 -2.65 12.40
C LEU A 83 -17.71 -2.47 12.22
N VAL A 84 -18.14 -1.24 12.07
CA VAL A 84 -19.51 -0.90 11.63
C VAL A 84 -19.47 -0.67 10.13
N ILE A 85 -20.18 -1.51 9.38
CA ILE A 85 -20.21 -1.46 7.92
C ILE A 85 -21.59 -1.03 7.44
N GLU A 86 -21.59 -0.03 6.56
CA GLU A 86 -22.71 0.32 5.74
C GLU A 86 -22.47 -0.22 4.33
N ASN A 87 -23.38 -1.03 3.84
CA ASN A 87 -23.33 -1.60 2.49
C ASN A 87 -24.61 -1.31 1.72
N TYR A 88 -24.57 -1.53 0.43
CA TYR A 88 -25.77 -1.60 -0.41
C TYR A 88 -25.73 -2.83 -1.28
N VAL A 89 -26.90 -3.26 -1.68
CA VAL A 89 -27.13 -4.40 -2.55
C VAL A 89 -27.97 -3.93 -3.73
N ALA A 90 -27.44 -4.08 -4.94
CA ALA A 90 -28.19 -3.86 -6.16
C ALA A 90 -28.78 -5.20 -6.60
N TRP A 91 -30.10 -5.27 -6.69
CA TRP A 91 -30.80 -6.51 -6.96
C TRP A 91 -32.04 -6.31 -7.86
N ARG A 92 -32.52 -7.37 -8.48
CA ARG A 92 -33.75 -7.40 -9.24
C ARG A 92 -34.42 -8.77 -9.14
N ILE A 93 -35.70 -8.81 -9.45
CA ILE A 93 -36.43 -10.07 -9.63
C ILE A 93 -36.05 -10.62 -11.01
N GLU A 94 -35.58 -11.86 -11.06
CA GLU A 94 -35.27 -12.57 -12.30
C GLU A 94 -36.32 -13.65 -12.61
N ASP A 95 -36.76 -14.37 -11.59
CA ASP A 95 -37.78 -15.42 -11.68
C ASP A 95 -38.96 -15.08 -10.75
N PRO A 96 -40.03 -14.44 -11.28
CA PRO A 96 -41.20 -14.07 -10.48
C PRO A 96 -41.97 -15.26 -9.90
N ASP A 97 -41.96 -16.41 -10.57
CA ASP A 97 -42.65 -17.61 -10.11
C ASP A 97 -42.01 -18.12 -8.83
N ARG A 98 -40.69 -18.32 -8.86
CA ARG A 98 -39.90 -18.71 -7.67
C ARG A 98 -39.97 -17.66 -6.56
N PHE A 99 -39.92 -16.38 -6.93
CA PHE A 99 -40.03 -15.25 -6.01
C PHE A 99 -41.29 -15.30 -5.17
N VAL A 100 -42.46 -15.50 -5.82
CA VAL A 100 -43.74 -15.57 -5.12
C VAL A 100 -43.86 -16.80 -4.25
N GLN A 101 -43.34 -17.94 -4.71
CA GLN A 101 -43.43 -19.20 -3.94
C GLN A 101 -42.52 -19.19 -2.70
N SER A 102 -41.40 -18.49 -2.76
CA SER A 102 -40.38 -18.52 -1.69
C SER A 102 -40.44 -17.32 -0.73
N VAL A 103 -40.74 -16.14 -1.26
CA VAL A 103 -40.62 -14.86 -0.53
C VAL A 103 -41.93 -14.10 -0.50
N GLY A 104 -42.64 -14.02 -1.61
CA GLY A 104 -43.93 -13.40 -1.73
C GLY A 104 -43.92 -11.90 -1.96
N ASP A 105 -43.15 -11.12 -1.23
CA ASP A 105 -43.09 -9.66 -1.34
C ASP A 105 -41.65 -9.09 -1.26
N THR A 106 -41.52 -7.82 -1.60
CA THR A 106 -40.24 -7.10 -1.62
C THR A 106 -39.60 -6.98 -0.24
N SER A 107 -40.42 -6.78 0.79
CA SER A 107 -39.87 -6.59 2.15
C SER A 107 -39.27 -7.90 2.69
N ALA A 108 -39.96 -9.01 2.47
CA ALA A 108 -39.44 -10.33 2.80
C ALA A 108 -38.18 -10.66 1.97
N ALA A 109 -38.13 -10.26 0.69
CA ALA A 109 -36.96 -10.40 -0.15
C ALA A 109 -35.74 -9.67 0.41
N GLU A 110 -35.91 -8.42 0.83
CA GLU A 110 -34.85 -7.62 1.42
C GLU A 110 -34.33 -8.21 2.73
N MET A 111 -35.21 -8.83 3.55
CA MET A 111 -34.79 -9.56 4.75
C MET A 111 -33.93 -10.78 4.40
N ARG A 112 -34.31 -11.56 3.39
CA ARG A 112 -33.52 -12.72 2.94
C ARG A 112 -32.18 -12.31 2.34
N LEU A 113 -32.18 -11.24 1.57
CA LEU A 113 -30.92 -10.65 1.04
C LEU A 113 -30.03 -10.17 2.17
N HIS A 114 -30.61 -9.53 3.21
CA HIS A 114 -29.87 -9.15 4.40
C HIS A 114 -29.13 -10.33 5.02
N ASP A 115 -29.84 -11.43 5.24
CA ASP A 115 -29.27 -12.63 5.88
C ASP A 115 -28.12 -13.23 5.07
N ILE A 116 -28.30 -13.34 3.73
CA ILE A 116 -27.27 -13.84 2.82
C ILE A 116 -26.03 -12.94 2.84
N ILE A 117 -26.24 -11.63 2.68
CA ILE A 117 -25.14 -10.65 2.61
C ILE A 117 -24.44 -10.50 3.94
N TRP A 118 -25.20 -10.46 5.05
CA TRP A 118 -24.62 -10.38 6.38
C TRP A 118 -23.73 -11.59 6.69
N SER A 119 -24.22 -12.80 6.40
CA SER A 119 -23.45 -14.03 6.58
C SER A 119 -22.20 -14.05 5.71
N GLY A 120 -22.33 -13.68 4.44
CA GLY A 120 -21.21 -13.63 3.49
C GLY A 120 -20.16 -12.58 3.87
N LEU A 121 -20.58 -11.37 4.25
CA LEU A 121 -19.69 -10.33 4.76
C LEU A 121 -18.98 -10.75 6.04
N SER A 122 -19.71 -11.35 6.97
CA SER A 122 -19.14 -11.86 8.24
C SER A 122 -18.04 -12.90 7.99
N ALA A 123 -18.28 -13.82 7.09
CA ALA A 123 -17.30 -14.83 6.71
C ALA A 123 -16.07 -14.20 6.01
N ALA A 124 -16.30 -13.32 5.06
CA ALA A 124 -15.24 -12.66 4.30
C ALA A 124 -14.35 -11.76 5.18
N LEU A 125 -14.96 -10.94 6.03
CA LEU A 125 -14.24 -10.03 6.93
C LEU A 125 -13.51 -10.78 8.07
N GLY A 126 -14.04 -11.93 8.51
CA GLY A 126 -13.39 -12.79 9.49
C GLY A 126 -12.08 -13.41 9.02
N THR A 127 -11.79 -13.40 7.73
CA THR A 127 -10.51 -13.83 7.15
C THR A 127 -9.50 -12.72 6.95
N GLU A 128 -9.93 -11.44 7.00
CA GLU A 128 -9.12 -10.26 6.71
C GLU A 128 -8.78 -9.46 7.97
N ASN A 129 -7.60 -8.83 7.97
CA ASN A 129 -7.20 -7.91 9.04
C ASN A 129 -7.71 -6.49 8.72
N LEU A 130 -7.90 -5.65 9.75
CA LEU A 130 -8.33 -4.27 9.56
C LEU A 130 -7.38 -3.48 8.66
N ASP A 131 -6.07 -3.67 8.82
CA ASP A 131 -5.07 -2.94 8.05
C ASP A 131 -5.18 -3.22 6.55
N SER A 132 -5.53 -4.46 6.14
CA SER A 132 -5.75 -4.81 4.74
C SER A 132 -7.00 -4.17 4.14
N LEU A 133 -8.00 -3.85 4.97
CA LEU A 133 -9.25 -3.22 4.54
C LEU A 133 -9.14 -1.69 4.41
N VAL A 134 -8.20 -1.05 5.12
CA VAL A 134 -8.05 0.40 5.22
C VAL A 134 -6.88 0.94 4.39
N SER A 135 -5.91 0.11 4.02
CA SER A 135 -4.72 0.51 3.27
C SER A 135 -5.03 0.99 1.84
N ALA A 136 -4.43 2.12 1.45
CA ALA A 136 -4.84 2.85 0.26
C ALA A 136 -4.28 2.35 -1.09
N SER A 137 -3.28 1.45 -1.13
CA SER A 137 -2.49 1.25 -2.36
C SER A 137 -2.60 -0.13 -3.01
N ALA A 138 -2.37 -1.22 -2.29
CA ALA A 138 -2.40 -2.57 -2.88
C ALA A 138 -3.69 -3.35 -2.54
N ASP A 139 -4.33 -2.95 -1.46
CA ASP A 139 -5.44 -3.68 -0.85
C ASP A 139 -6.81 -3.30 -1.44
N LYS A 140 -6.91 -2.20 -2.21
CA LYS A 140 -8.14 -1.88 -2.96
C LYS A 140 -8.52 -3.00 -3.94
N VAL A 141 -7.53 -3.59 -4.61
CA VAL A 141 -7.74 -4.70 -5.53
C VAL A 141 -8.23 -5.94 -4.78
N ARG A 142 -7.68 -6.20 -3.60
CA ARG A 142 -8.06 -7.35 -2.76
C ARG A 142 -9.46 -7.16 -2.15
N ALA A 143 -9.77 -5.99 -1.62
CA ALA A 143 -11.10 -5.67 -1.11
C ALA A 143 -12.17 -5.73 -2.21
N THR A 144 -11.87 -5.27 -3.43
CA THR A 144 -12.77 -5.36 -4.57
C THR A 144 -12.99 -6.81 -4.99
N SER A 145 -11.94 -7.61 -5.12
CA SER A 145 -12.06 -9.03 -5.48
C SER A 145 -12.83 -9.85 -4.43
N MET A 146 -12.67 -9.53 -3.14
CA MET A 146 -13.47 -10.13 -2.07
C MET A 146 -14.97 -9.83 -2.23
N LEU A 147 -15.31 -8.58 -2.52
CA LEU A 147 -16.70 -8.17 -2.75
C LEU A 147 -17.29 -8.76 -4.03
N ASP A 148 -16.49 -8.94 -5.08
CA ASP A 148 -16.92 -9.59 -6.32
C ASP A 148 -17.20 -11.09 -6.08
N LEU A 149 -16.38 -11.77 -5.31
CA LEU A 149 -16.62 -13.16 -4.89
C LEU A 149 -17.88 -13.28 -4.02
N LEU A 150 -18.05 -12.34 -3.09
CA LEU A 150 -19.28 -12.26 -2.28
C LEU A 150 -20.52 -12.05 -3.15
N THR A 151 -20.46 -11.10 -4.09
CA THR A 151 -21.55 -10.84 -5.04
C THR A 151 -21.90 -12.10 -5.82
N ALA A 152 -20.92 -12.80 -6.37
CA ALA A 152 -21.13 -14.03 -7.12
C ALA A 152 -21.71 -15.18 -6.26
N SER A 153 -21.32 -15.27 -5.01
CA SER A 153 -21.86 -16.28 -4.08
C SER A 153 -23.29 -15.95 -3.66
N ALA A 154 -23.56 -14.68 -3.36
CA ALA A 154 -24.87 -14.17 -3.00
C ALA A 154 -25.86 -14.28 -4.17
N ASP A 155 -25.42 -13.95 -5.40
CA ASP A 155 -26.23 -14.11 -6.61
C ASP A 155 -26.67 -15.56 -6.82
N ARG A 156 -25.72 -16.51 -6.71
CA ARG A 156 -26.04 -17.94 -6.84
C ARG A 156 -27.05 -18.40 -5.79
N ALA A 157 -26.87 -18.02 -4.53
CA ALA A 157 -27.77 -18.38 -3.46
C ALA A 157 -29.14 -17.74 -3.61
N ALA A 158 -29.20 -16.44 -3.88
CA ALA A 158 -30.45 -15.70 -4.02
C ALA A 158 -31.25 -16.14 -5.27
N LEU A 159 -30.55 -16.39 -6.38
CA LEU A 159 -31.20 -16.86 -7.61
C LEU A 159 -31.80 -18.27 -7.46
N SER A 160 -31.03 -19.19 -6.88
CA SER A 160 -31.46 -20.58 -6.72
C SER A 160 -32.58 -20.75 -5.71
N GLN A 161 -32.60 -19.96 -4.64
CA GLN A 161 -33.57 -20.11 -3.55
C GLN A 161 -34.78 -19.19 -3.73
N TYR A 162 -34.58 -17.97 -4.21
CA TYR A 162 -35.60 -16.91 -4.17
C TYR A 162 -35.96 -16.31 -5.56
N GLY A 163 -35.27 -16.71 -6.63
CA GLY A 163 -35.52 -16.13 -7.95
C GLY A 163 -35.04 -14.67 -8.06
N ILE A 164 -34.10 -14.26 -7.17
CA ILE A 164 -33.57 -12.91 -7.11
C ILE A 164 -32.15 -12.89 -7.69
N ARG A 165 -31.89 -11.95 -8.61
CA ARG A 165 -30.58 -11.66 -9.17
C ARG A 165 -29.91 -10.56 -8.34
N VAL A 166 -28.76 -10.88 -7.76
CA VAL A 166 -27.91 -9.89 -7.10
C VAL A 166 -26.89 -9.39 -8.11
N ALA A 167 -27.05 -8.13 -8.53
CA ALA A 167 -26.16 -7.53 -9.54
C ALA A 167 -24.85 -7.03 -8.94
N ASP A 168 -24.90 -6.46 -7.74
CA ASP A 168 -23.72 -5.91 -7.08
C ASP A 168 -23.91 -5.78 -5.56
N VAL A 169 -22.81 -5.98 -4.82
CA VAL A 169 -22.72 -5.75 -3.37
C VAL A 169 -21.50 -4.89 -3.08
N ARG A 170 -21.70 -3.71 -2.50
CA ARG A 170 -20.59 -2.80 -2.18
C ARG A 170 -20.69 -2.24 -0.78
N ILE A 171 -19.54 -1.97 -0.20
CA ILE A 171 -19.41 -1.25 1.06
C ILE A 171 -19.42 0.24 0.76
N LYS A 172 -20.34 0.98 1.40
CA LYS A 172 -20.45 2.44 1.31
C LYS A 172 -19.50 3.12 2.29
N ARG A 173 -19.46 2.59 3.51
CA ARG A 173 -18.68 3.16 4.60
C ARG A 173 -18.24 2.06 5.56
N LEU A 174 -17.01 2.21 6.03
CA LEU A 174 -16.42 1.38 7.07
C LEU A 174 -16.03 2.29 8.22
N ASN A 175 -16.61 2.07 9.38
CA ASN A 175 -16.39 2.85 10.59
C ASN A 175 -15.99 1.94 11.76
N LEU A 176 -15.31 2.52 12.73
CA LEU A 176 -15.13 1.92 14.04
C LEU A 176 -16.34 2.26 14.93
N PRO A 177 -16.78 1.38 15.84
CA PRO A 177 -17.77 1.72 16.84
C PRO A 177 -17.35 2.95 17.64
N GLU A 178 -18.27 3.90 17.86
CA GLU A 178 -17.95 5.17 18.52
C GLU A 178 -17.35 4.99 19.91
N GLN A 179 -17.83 3.97 20.65
CA GLN A 179 -17.38 3.67 22.02
C GLN A 179 -15.88 3.31 22.08
N ASN A 180 -15.33 2.68 21.05
CA ASN A 180 -13.95 2.18 21.03
C ASN A 180 -13.03 3.02 20.15
N LYS A 181 -13.55 3.97 19.43
CA LYS A 181 -12.84 4.74 18.39
C LYS A 181 -11.58 5.42 18.93
N GLN A 182 -11.71 6.13 20.06
CA GLN A 182 -10.58 6.84 20.66
C GLN A 182 -9.47 5.89 21.16
N SER A 183 -9.84 4.82 21.84
CA SER A 183 -8.89 3.84 22.37
C SER A 183 -8.18 3.07 21.25
N VAL A 184 -8.90 2.75 20.17
CA VAL A 184 -8.31 2.10 18.98
C VAL A 184 -7.32 3.05 18.28
N PHE A 185 -7.69 4.30 18.06
CA PHE A 185 -6.78 5.29 17.47
C PHE A 185 -5.55 5.58 18.34
N ALA A 186 -5.72 5.67 19.65
CA ALA A 186 -4.59 5.84 20.57
C ALA A 186 -3.61 4.67 20.48
N ARG A 187 -4.12 3.42 20.46
CA ARG A 187 -3.30 2.21 20.30
C ARG A 187 -2.62 2.17 18.93
N MET A 188 -3.33 2.46 17.85
CA MET A 188 -2.75 2.49 16.50
C MET A 188 -1.65 3.55 16.39
N ARG A 189 -1.83 4.72 17.02
CA ARG A 189 -0.80 5.75 17.07
C ARG A 189 0.44 5.29 17.83
N ALA A 190 0.26 4.71 19.01
CA ALA A 190 1.36 4.18 19.81
C ALA A 190 2.11 3.05 19.07
N GLU A 191 1.41 2.17 18.39
CA GLU A 191 2.02 1.11 17.58
C GLU A 191 2.81 1.66 16.38
N ARG A 192 2.26 2.65 15.68
CA ARG A 192 2.98 3.34 14.59
C ARG A 192 4.22 4.07 15.08
N GLU A 193 4.13 4.68 16.25
CA GLU A 193 5.29 5.34 16.88
C GLU A 193 6.36 4.33 17.29
N ARG A 194 5.97 3.20 17.86
CA ARG A 194 6.89 2.10 18.19
C ARG A 194 7.63 1.59 16.94
N ILE A 195 6.90 1.34 15.85
CA ILE A 195 7.48 0.91 14.57
C ILE A 195 8.43 1.98 14.01
N ALA A 196 8.04 3.25 14.09
CA ALA A 196 8.89 4.35 13.63
C ALA A 196 10.17 4.51 14.46
N MET A 197 10.09 4.31 15.78
CA MET A 197 11.27 4.30 16.66
C MET A 197 12.20 3.11 16.32
N GLN A 198 11.64 1.94 16.08
CA GLN A 198 12.42 0.77 15.68
C GLN A 198 13.18 1.03 14.38
N TYR A 199 12.54 1.52 13.34
CA TYR A 199 13.22 1.84 12.07
C TYR A 199 14.28 2.93 12.21
N ARG A 200 14.04 3.93 13.08
CA ARG A 200 15.07 4.95 13.37
C ARG A 200 16.29 4.34 14.08
N ALA A 201 16.05 3.49 15.07
CA ALA A 201 17.15 2.81 15.78
C ALA A 201 17.97 1.89 14.86
N GLU A 202 17.29 1.10 14.01
CA GLU A 202 17.95 0.27 13.00
C GLU A 202 18.74 1.11 11.99
N GLY A 203 18.19 2.24 11.54
CA GLY A 203 18.87 3.17 10.66
C GLY A 203 20.09 3.84 11.31
N GLU A 204 20.00 4.17 12.58
CA GLU A 204 21.14 4.74 13.35
C GLU A 204 22.23 3.71 13.57
N GLU A 205 21.90 2.47 13.91
CA GLU A 205 22.86 1.36 14.01
C GLU A 205 23.60 1.15 12.69
N GLN A 206 22.88 1.09 11.57
CA GLN A 206 23.48 0.95 10.26
C GLN A 206 24.39 2.12 9.91
N ALA A 207 23.97 3.36 10.22
CA ALA A 207 24.75 4.56 9.97
C ALA A 207 26.04 4.57 10.81
N LEU A 208 25.99 4.17 12.07
CA LEU A 208 27.17 4.04 12.94
C LEU A 208 28.13 2.96 12.41
N THR A 209 27.60 1.82 11.98
CA THR A 209 28.41 0.73 11.42
C THR A 209 29.11 1.17 10.12
N ILE A 210 28.41 1.85 9.23
CA ILE A 210 29.00 2.37 7.97
C ILE A 210 30.09 3.41 8.28
N ARG A 211 29.83 4.36 9.21
CA ARG A 211 30.84 5.36 9.60
C ARG A 211 32.07 4.72 10.22
N ALA A 212 31.89 3.79 11.16
CA ALA A 212 33.01 3.11 11.79
C ALA A 212 33.86 2.33 10.78
N ASN A 213 33.26 1.67 9.82
CA ASN A 213 33.96 0.97 8.74
C ASN A 213 34.72 1.97 7.83
N ALA A 214 34.09 3.08 7.45
CA ALA A 214 34.71 4.10 6.62
C ALA A 214 35.90 4.79 7.36
N ASP A 215 35.74 5.09 8.65
CA ASP A 215 36.81 5.66 9.47
C ASP A 215 37.99 4.69 9.62
N ARG A 216 37.70 3.39 9.81
CA ARG A 216 38.74 2.37 9.84
C ARG A 216 39.49 2.29 8.50
N GLU A 217 38.77 2.23 7.38
CA GLU A 217 39.36 2.17 6.04
C GLU A 217 40.22 3.42 5.77
N LYS A 218 39.74 4.60 6.16
CA LYS A 218 40.50 5.87 6.08
C LYS A 218 41.79 5.78 6.84
N GLU A 219 41.77 5.31 8.10
CA GLU A 219 42.99 5.17 8.93
C GLU A 219 43.95 4.13 8.35
N GLU A 220 43.48 3.04 7.81
CA GLU A 220 44.30 2.03 7.12
C GLU A 220 44.99 2.64 5.87
N ILE A 221 44.26 3.39 5.06
CA ILE A 221 44.78 4.06 3.84
C ILE A 221 45.84 5.12 4.25
N LEU A 222 45.53 5.97 5.24
CA LEU A 222 46.44 7.01 5.72
C LEU A 222 47.72 6.39 6.31
N SER A 223 47.56 5.35 7.14
CA SER A 223 48.72 4.65 7.76
C SER A 223 49.62 4.01 6.70
N ALA A 224 49.00 3.37 5.66
CA ALA A 224 49.78 2.81 4.54
C ALA A 224 50.49 3.89 3.74
N ALA A 225 49.82 5.03 3.48
CA ALA A 225 50.45 6.16 2.79
C ALA A 225 51.58 6.81 3.56
N TYR A 226 51.42 7.01 4.86
CA TYR A 226 52.49 7.50 5.75
C TYR A 226 53.69 6.56 5.80
N LYS A 227 53.42 5.25 5.92
CA LYS A 227 54.48 4.25 5.86
C LYS A 227 55.29 4.31 4.57
N GLU A 228 54.64 4.41 3.43
CA GLU A 228 55.34 4.48 2.14
C GLU A 228 56.04 5.82 1.95
N ALA A 229 55.45 6.91 2.43
CA ALA A 229 56.11 8.23 2.42
C ALA A 229 57.39 8.26 3.26
N GLU A 230 57.36 7.74 4.52
CA GLU A 230 58.51 7.65 5.37
C GLU A 230 59.60 6.70 4.82
N LYS A 231 59.18 5.58 4.21
CA LYS A 231 60.12 4.68 3.54
C LYS A 231 60.80 5.35 2.35
N THR A 232 60.04 6.08 1.52
CA THR A 232 60.59 6.81 0.37
C THR A 232 61.52 7.94 0.84
N ARG A 233 61.15 8.67 1.89
CA ARG A 233 61.99 9.70 2.51
C ARG A 233 63.26 9.08 3.06
N GLY A 234 63.16 7.99 3.83
CA GLY A 234 64.30 7.29 4.36
C GLY A 234 65.27 6.75 3.29
N GLN A 235 64.70 6.24 2.16
CA GLN A 235 65.53 5.85 0.99
C GLN A 235 66.21 7.05 0.36
N GLY A 236 65.53 8.18 0.23
CA GLY A 236 66.10 9.44 -0.28
C GLY A 236 67.20 9.95 0.61
N ASP A 237 67.01 9.98 1.93
CA ASP A 237 68.01 10.39 2.89
C ASP A 237 69.24 9.47 2.90
N ALA A 238 69.03 8.14 2.82
CA ALA A 238 70.10 7.16 2.74
C ALA A 238 70.92 7.35 1.45
N GLU A 239 70.24 7.54 0.31
CA GLU A 239 70.93 7.77 -0.97
C GLU A 239 71.69 9.13 -0.97
N ALA A 240 71.10 10.16 -0.43
CA ALA A 240 71.76 11.48 -0.27
C ALA A 240 73.01 11.33 0.60
N THR A 241 72.88 10.63 1.77
CA THR A 241 74.02 10.38 2.67
C THR A 241 75.11 9.56 1.96
N ARG A 242 74.74 8.57 1.15
CA ARG A 242 75.68 7.80 0.34
C ARG A 242 76.41 8.65 -0.68
N ILE A 243 75.71 9.49 -1.42
CA ILE A 243 76.27 10.41 -2.42
C ILE A 243 77.22 11.41 -1.75
N TYR A 244 76.77 12.04 -0.67
CA TYR A 244 77.60 12.95 0.10
C TYR A 244 78.85 12.23 0.66
N GLY A 245 78.69 11.04 1.24
CA GLY A 245 79.82 10.26 1.75
C GLY A 245 80.84 9.92 0.67
N GLN A 246 80.41 9.55 -0.51
CA GLN A 246 81.30 9.32 -1.64
C GLN A 246 81.96 10.60 -2.19
N ALA A 247 81.27 11.71 -2.19
CA ALA A 247 81.84 13.00 -2.63
C ALA A 247 82.85 13.50 -1.64
N TYR A 248 82.59 13.42 -0.35
CA TYR A 248 83.46 13.88 0.73
C TYR A 248 84.68 13.00 0.91
N SER A 249 84.59 11.68 0.65
CA SER A 249 85.75 10.79 0.71
C SER A 249 86.85 11.20 -0.32
N LYS A 250 86.48 11.92 -1.37
CA LYS A 250 87.42 12.41 -2.39
C LYS A 250 88.33 13.57 -1.83
N ASN A 251 87.81 14.39 -0.93
CA ASN A 251 88.58 15.47 -0.25
C ASN A 251 88.07 15.66 1.21
N PRO A 252 88.58 14.93 2.17
CA PRO A 252 88.09 14.96 3.55
C PRO A 252 88.39 16.34 4.26
N GLN A 253 89.43 17.06 3.84
CA GLN A 253 89.74 18.37 4.45
C GLN A 253 88.74 19.45 4.02
N PHE A 254 88.33 19.46 2.72
CA PHE A 254 87.32 20.35 2.23
C PHE A 254 85.94 20.07 2.85
N TYR A 255 85.59 18.79 3.05
CA TYR A 255 84.39 18.43 3.78
C TYR A 255 84.38 18.92 5.23
N LYS A 256 85.50 18.74 5.96
CA LYS A 256 85.58 19.25 7.30
C LYS A 256 85.38 20.76 7.40
N LEU A 257 85.98 21.49 6.48
CA LEU A 257 85.79 22.95 6.34
C LEU A 257 84.28 23.30 6.04
N LEU A 258 83.67 22.71 5.03
CA LEU A 258 82.34 22.99 4.70
C LEU A 258 81.35 22.69 5.85
N ARG A 259 81.54 21.56 6.49
CA ARG A 259 80.68 21.13 7.61
C ARG A 259 80.89 22.03 8.89
N THR A 260 82.05 22.49 9.10
CA THR A 260 82.33 23.46 10.16
C THR A 260 81.57 24.78 9.87
N LEU A 261 81.67 25.30 8.63
CA LEU A 261 80.94 26.52 8.21
C LEU A 261 79.46 26.36 8.31
N GLU A 262 78.86 25.21 7.84
CA GLU A 262 77.44 24.91 7.98
C GLU A 262 76.99 24.84 9.41
N SER A 263 77.83 24.27 10.31
CA SER A 263 77.54 24.18 11.75
C SER A 263 77.52 25.56 12.38
N TYR A 264 78.44 26.38 11.97
CA TYR A 264 78.47 27.76 12.43
C TYR A 264 77.25 28.55 11.94
N LYS A 265 76.83 28.39 10.68
CA LYS A 265 75.61 29.02 10.12
C LYS A 265 74.35 28.62 10.92
N LYS A 266 74.29 27.40 11.48
CA LYS A 266 73.12 26.95 12.27
C LYS A 266 73.20 27.43 13.72
N VAL A 267 74.39 27.58 14.28
CA VAL A 267 74.60 27.93 15.68
C VAL A 267 74.69 29.44 15.90
N LEU A 268 75.14 30.17 14.88
CA LEU A 268 75.29 31.61 14.92
C LEU A 268 73.99 32.28 14.34
N ASP A 269 73.24 32.86 15.21
CA ASP A 269 72.19 33.79 14.88
C ASP A 269 72.60 35.23 15.21
N ASP A 270 71.75 36.21 14.80
CA ASP A 270 72.03 37.63 14.99
C ASP A 270 72.24 38.07 16.48
N LYS A 271 72.03 37.19 17.41
CA LYS A 271 72.11 37.44 18.88
C LYS A 271 73.23 36.67 19.54
N THR A 272 74.00 35.86 18.81
CA THR A 272 75.03 35.00 19.38
C THR A 272 76.33 35.73 19.44
N THR A 273 76.88 35.85 20.61
CA THR A 273 78.27 36.38 20.82
C THR A 273 79.25 35.22 20.97
N ILE A 274 80.24 35.16 20.10
CA ILE A 274 81.24 34.10 20.09
C ILE A 274 82.56 34.64 20.73
N ILE A 275 83.07 33.93 21.68
CA ILE A 275 84.41 34.14 22.25
C ILE A 275 85.28 33.07 21.64
N LEU A 276 86.21 33.48 20.76
CA LEU A 276 87.12 32.57 20.08
C LEU A 276 88.52 32.72 20.68
N ASN A 277 89.18 31.61 20.94
CA ASN A 277 90.56 31.60 21.27
C ASN A 277 91.42 31.78 20.00
N SER A 278 92.58 32.40 20.07
CA SER A 278 93.52 32.63 18.98
C SER A 278 93.88 31.37 18.16
N ASP A 279 93.76 30.17 18.81
CA ASP A 279 94.06 28.86 18.21
C ASP A 279 92.88 28.19 17.61
N SER A 280 91.68 28.82 17.56
CA SER A 280 90.45 28.20 17.03
C SER A 280 90.60 27.91 15.55
N GLU A 281 90.07 26.75 15.12
CA GLU A 281 90.10 26.35 13.70
C GLU A 281 89.38 27.38 12.76
N LEU A 282 88.39 28.09 13.29
CA LEU A 282 87.69 29.14 12.52
C LEU A 282 88.64 30.33 12.23
N LEU A 283 89.36 30.81 13.20
CA LEU A 283 90.31 31.88 13.04
C LEU A 283 91.46 31.46 12.13
N LYS A 284 91.96 30.22 12.22
CA LYS A 284 92.98 29.69 11.28
C LYS A 284 92.50 29.67 9.87
N VAL A 285 91.28 29.29 9.62
CA VAL A 285 90.63 29.30 8.23
C VAL A 285 90.45 30.74 7.75
N LEU A 286 90.03 31.66 8.62
CA LEU A 286 89.85 33.07 8.26
C LEU A 286 91.12 33.85 8.03
N THR A 287 92.19 33.54 8.77
CA THR A 287 93.47 34.27 8.75
C THR A 287 94.51 33.68 7.80
N GLN A 288 94.51 32.36 7.64
CA GLN A 288 95.54 31.68 6.83
C GLN A 288 95.05 31.31 5.40
N GLY A 289 93.77 31.43 5.14
CA GLY A 289 93.20 30.99 3.82
C GLY A 289 93.56 29.53 3.49
N GLU A 290 93.38 29.09 2.30
CA GLU A 290 93.70 27.76 1.78
C GLU A 290 95.25 27.48 1.70
N ALA A 291 96.10 28.39 2.16
CA ALA A 291 97.54 28.28 1.97
C ALA A 291 98.20 27.23 2.89
N GLY A 292 97.48 26.49 3.76
CA GLY A 292 98.00 25.48 4.65
C GLY A 292 97.87 24.01 4.27
N ALA A 293 97.37 23.71 3.04
CA ALA A 293 97.26 22.31 2.60
C ALA A 293 98.41 21.93 1.67
N LYS A 294 99.50 21.55 2.28
CA LYS A 294 100.55 20.67 1.72
C LYS A 294 100.52 19.31 2.38
#